data_4b906d049673a5d28272c2862121de4f
#
_entry.id   4b906d049673a5d28272c2862121de4f
#
_cell.length_a   1.000
_cell.length_b   1.000
_cell.length_c   1.000
_cell.angle_alpha   90.00
_cell.angle_beta   90.00
_cell.angle_gamma   90.00
#
_symmetry.space_group_name_H-M   'P 1'
#
loop_
_entity.id
_entity.type
_entity.pdbx_description
1 polymer ?
#
loop_
_entity_poly.entity_id
_entity_poly.type
_entity_poly.pdbx_seq_one_letter_code
_entity_poly.pdbx_strand_id
1 'polypeptide(L)'
;MTVEHNHLTNYQLPPSILQYLPIAGSKVVDATQHGQSHYGRTTRLTIQLPSGSFANYFLKTLEGELGMVTCRGEYESLKSIYSVCAHTPAPVGWGRYTEDNIDYSFLLVEFMAIQKQPAYAKNLAACLAELHLKSQSPTGKFGFHVPTCHTRNVQAVDFWTDSWCELFSSHLSRIISHAKAGFAWPEFDNLGKLILSKVVPALLLPLQTDGRSIKPCLVHGDCWDGNTATGEDGRPLFFDVASFYAHNEYDLGNWRASRHALSDSAYTDAYKALVPVSEPESSKT
;
A
#
# COMPACT_ATOMS: atom_id res chain seq x y z
N MET A 1 11.32 21.11 -18.69
CA MET A 1 12.45 20.20 -18.75
C MET A 1 11.97 18.96 -19.47
N THR A 2 12.48 18.68 -20.65
CA THR A 2 12.20 17.47 -21.42
C THR A 2 12.89 16.32 -20.72
N VAL A 3 12.10 15.36 -20.22
CA VAL A 3 12.62 14.10 -19.67
C VAL A 3 13.19 13.32 -20.86
N GLU A 4 14.50 13.17 -20.91
CA GLU A 4 15.14 12.25 -21.84
C GLU A 4 14.68 10.84 -21.48
N HIS A 5 13.91 10.20 -22.35
CA HIS A 5 13.59 8.80 -22.25
C HIS A 5 14.85 8.00 -22.63
N ASN A 6 15.55 7.50 -21.64
CA ASN A 6 16.62 6.52 -21.86
C ASN A 6 15.96 5.22 -22.37
N HIS A 7 15.95 5.05 -23.69
CA HIS A 7 15.62 3.77 -24.31
C HIS A 7 16.76 2.78 -24.01
N LEU A 8 16.46 1.79 -23.18
CA LEU A 8 17.36 0.66 -22.93
C LEU A 8 17.26 -0.31 -24.14
N THR A 9 17.96 -0.02 -25.22
CA THR A 9 18.14 -0.95 -26.34
C THR A 9 18.91 -2.17 -25.84
N ASN A 10 18.30 -3.36 -25.88
CA ASN A 10 18.77 -4.68 -25.39
C ASN A 10 18.52 -4.95 -23.90
N TYR A 11 17.44 -4.48 -23.31
CA TYR A 11 17.05 -4.90 -21.97
C TYR A 11 16.57 -6.35 -21.99
N GLN A 12 17.44 -7.27 -21.57
CA GLN A 12 17.06 -8.66 -21.35
C GLN A 12 16.50 -8.80 -19.92
N LEU A 13 15.21 -9.05 -19.80
CA LEU A 13 14.62 -9.39 -18.51
C LEU A 13 15.17 -10.73 -18.02
N PRO A 14 15.49 -10.87 -16.73
CA PRO A 14 15.80 -12.17 -16.14
C PRO A 14 14.74 -13.22 -16.47
N PRO A 15 15.12 -14.48 -16.73
CA PRO A 15 14.16 -15.56 -17.00
C PRO A 15 13.10 -15.73 -15.90
N SER A 16 13.46 -15.43 -14.65
CA SER A 16 12.58 -15.41 -13.49
C SER A 16 11.43 -14.40 -13.60
N ILE A 17 11.59 -13.31 -14.36
CA ILE A 17 10.53 -12.34 -14.64
C ILE A 17 9.72 -12.80 -15.86
N LEU A 18 10.40 -13.26 -16.92
CA LEU A 18 9.75 -13.66 -18.17
C LEU A 18 8.68 -14.74 -17.98
N GLN A 19 8.88 -15.67 -17.02
CA GLN A 19 7.90 -16.74 -16.73
C GLN A 19 6.55 -16.21 -16.21
N TYR A 20 6.49 -14.98 -15.70
CA TYR A 20 5.25 -14.35 -15.23
C TYR A 20 4.52 -13.57 -16.33
N LEU A 21 5.10 -13.45 -17.52
CA LEU A 21 4.36 -12.86 -18.63
C LEU A 21 3.14 -13.73 -18.96
N PRO A 22 1.95 -13.13 -19.08
CA PRO A 22 0.68 -13.86 -18.99
C PRO A 22 0.40 -14.79 -20.17
N ILE A 23 1.16 -14.68 -21.26
CA ILE A 23 0.95 -15.51 -22.46
C ILE A 23 2.30 -16.05 -22.96
N ALA A 24 2.42 -17.35 -23.03
CA ALA A 24 3.60 -17.99 -23.60
C ALA A 24 3.85 -17.52 -25.04
N GLY A 25 5.11 -17.23 -25.36
CA GLY A 25 5.50 -16.68 -26.67
C GLY A 25 5.41 -15.14 -26.78
N SER A 26 5.03 -14.44 -25.72
CA SER A 26 5.14 -12.97 -25.64
C SER A 26 6.60 -12.52 -25.70
N LYS A 27 6.82 -11.34 -26.31
CA LYS A 27 8.16 -10.74 -26.43
C LYS A 27 8.19 -9.35 -25.82
N VAL A 28 9.22 -9.07 -25.03
CA VAL A 28 9.50 -7.69 -24.60
C VAL A 28 9.99 -6.91 -25.80
N VAL A 29 9.31 -5.84 -26.15
CA VAL A 29 9.66 -4.99 -27.31
C VAL A 29 10.15 -3.62 -26.88
N ASP A 30 9.82 -3.19 -25.68
CA ASP A 30 10.32 -1.95 -25.08
C ASP A 30 10.38 -2.05 -23.56
N ALA A 31 11.39 -1.40 -22.97
CA ALA A 31 11.55 -1.26 -21.53
C ALA A 31 12.09 0.14 -21.24
N THR A 32 11.25 0.99 -20.67
CA THR A 32 11.60 2.38 -20.36
C THR A 32 11.48 2.65 -18.87
N GLN A 33 12.43 3.37 -18.32
CA GLN A 33 12.35 3.83 -16.93
C GLN A 33 11.06 4.65 -16.77
N HIS A 34 10.27 4.35 -15.75
CA HIS A 34 9.00 5.02 -15.49
C HIS A 34 8.88 5.41 -14.02
N GLY A 35 8.64 6.71 -13.79
CA GLY A 35 8.55 7.27 -12.45
C GLY A 35 9.91 7.42 -11.74
N GLN A 36 9.85 7.86 -10.50
CA GLN A 36 11.01 7.96 -9.60
C GLN A 36 10.73 7.12 -8.37
N SER A 37 11.53 6.10 -8.15
CA SER A 37 11.55 5.35 -6.90
C SER A 37 12.77 5.76 -6.10
N HIS A 38 12.59 6.12 -4.83
CA HIS A 38 13.70 6.42 -3.93
C HIS A 38 14.50 5.16 -3.53
N TYR A 39 13.98 3.96 -3.81
CA TYR A 39 14.47 2.71 -3.21
C TYR A 39 14.72 1.59 -4.22
N GLY A 40 14.46 1.82 -5.51
CA GLY A 40 14.62 0.80 -6.52
C GLY A 40 14.43 1.31 -7.94
N ARG A 41 14.42 0.39 -8.89
CA ARG A 41 14.16 0.70 -10.30
C ARG A 41 12.69 0.45 -10.61
N THR A 42 12.10 1.35 -11.37
CA THR A 42 10.75 1.22 -11.90
C THR A 42 10.78 1.33 -13.40
N THR A 43 10.12 0.40 -14.08
CA THR A 43 10.20 0.25 -15.54
C THR A 43 8.81 -0.01 -16.10
N ARG A 44 8.45 0.70 -17.15
CA ARG A 44 7.33 0.33 -18.00
C ARG A 44 7.83 -0.66 -19.04
N LEU A 45 7.18 -1.81 -19.11
CA LEU A 45 7.44 -2.85 -20.10
C LEU A 45 6.33 -2.84 -21.15
N THR A 46 6.71 -2.82 -22.44
CA THR A 46 5.77 -3.08 -23.52
C THR A 46 6.03 -4.47 -24.06
N ILE A 47 5.00 -5.30 -24.05
CA ILE A 47 5.04 -6.71 -24.45
C ILE A 47 4.23 -6.89 -25.72
N GLN A 48 4.82 -7.49 -26.75
CA GLN A 48 4.08 -7.96 -27.91
C GLN A 48 3.54 -9.36 -27.63
N LEU A 49 2.25 -9.51 -27.71
CA LEU A 49 1.56 -10.78 -27.55
C LEU A 49 1.63 -11.62 -28.84
N PRO A 50 1.45 -12.95 -28.77
CA PRO A 50 1.44 -13.80 -29.98
C PRO A 50 0.37 -13.41 -31.02
N SER A 51 -0.70 -12.74 -30.58
CA SER A 51 -1.75 -12.18 -31.45
C SER A 51 -1.26 -10.98 -32.29
N GLY A 52 -0.07 -10.43 -32.00
CA GLY A 52 0.44 -9.19 -32.57
C GLY A 52 0.01 -7.92 -31.82
N SER A 53 -0.93 -8.00 -30.88
CA SER A 53 -1.31 -6.88 -30.01
C SER A 53 -0.27 -6.58 -28.95
N PHE A 54 -0.37 -5.41 -28.31
CA PHE A 54 0.56 -4.99 -27.26
C PHE A 54 -0.14 -4.90 -25.91
N ALA A 55 0.61 -5.23 -24.86
CA ALA A 55 0.23 -5.04 -23.45
C ALA A 55 1.34 -4.32 -22.70
N ASN A 56 0.97 -3.50 -21.72
CA ASN A 56 1.94 -2.77 -20.90
C ASN A 56 1.88 -3.26 -19.47
N TYR A 57 3.06 -3.37 -18.85
CA TYR A 57 3.24 -3.76 -17.46
C TYR A 57 4.13 -2.76 -16.74
N PHE A 58 3.94 -2.67 -15.43
CA PHE A 58 4.85 -1.93 -14.55
C PHE A 58 5.67 -2.95 -13.76
N LEU A 59 6.98 -2.80 -13.81
CA LEU A 59 7.95 -3.60 -13.11
C LEU A 59 8.67 -2.74 -12.07
N LYS A 60 8.56 -3.11 -10.80
CA LYS A 60 9.33 -2.58 -9.69
C LYS A 60 10.40 -3.59 -9.30
N THR A 61 11.66 -3.16 -9.15
CA THR A 61 12.78 -4.01 -8.74
C THR A 61 13.51 -3.40 -7.57
N LEU A 62 13.74 -4.17 -6.53
CA LEU A 62 14.35 -3.74 -5.27
C LEU A 62 15.44 -4.72 -4.84
N GLU A 63 16.48 -4.21 -4.18
CA GLU A 63 17.62 -5.01 -3.70
C GLU A 63 17.41 -5.55 -2.29
N GLY A 64 17.99 -6.72 -2.01
CA GLY A 64 18.18 -7.31 -0.70
C GLY A 64 16.89 -7.78 -0.01
N GLU A 65 17.01 -8.10 1.28
CA GLU A 65 15.90 -8.65 2.08
C GLU A 65 14.73 -7.67 2.24
N LEU A 66 15.01 -6.38 2.40
CA LEU A 66 13.93 -5.38 2.45
C LEU A 66 13.17 -5.31 1.13
N GLY A 67 13.87 -5.46 0.00
CA GLY A 67 13.26 -5.56 -1.33
C GLY A 67 12.32 -6.76 -1.42
N MET A 68 12.72 -7.90 -0.86
CA MET A 68 11.89 -9.11 -0.82
C MET A 68 10.60 -8.88 -0.01
N VAL A 69 10.72 -8.33 1.20
CA VAL A 69 9.55 -8.02 2.03
C VAL A 69 8.62 -7.04 1.34
N THR A 70 9.17 -5.99 0.73
CA THR A 70 8.39 -4.97 0.03
C THR A 70 7.66 -5.53 -1.18
N CYS A 71 8.35 -6.21 -2.11
CA CYS A 71 7.73 -6.76 -3.31
C CYS A 71 6.67 -7.82 -2.99
N ARG A 72 6.96 -8.73 -2.04
CA ARG A 72 6.00 -9.73 -1.59
C ARG A 72 4.80 -9.11 -0.91
N GLY A 73 5.05 -8.20 0.05
CA GLY A 73 4.01 -7.53 0.82
C GLY A 73 3.06 -6.72 -0.08
N GLU A 74 3.62 -5.98 -1.04
CA GLU A 74 2.84 -5.20 -2.00
C GLU A 74 2.03 -6.11 -2.95
N TYR A 75 2.63 -7.21 -3.45
CA TYR A 75 1.91 -8.19 -4.26
C TYR A 75 0.71 -8.79 -3.54
N GLU A 76 0.89 -9.27 -2.31
CA GLU A 76 -0.20 -9.85 -1.52
C GLU A 76 -1.27 -8.80 -1.15
N SER A 77 -0.85 -7.55 -0.93
CA SER A 77 -1.74 -6.41 -0.72
C SER A 77 -2.59 -6.13 -1.94
N LEU A 78 -1.96 -5.97 -3.11
CA LEU A 78 -2.65 -5.75 -4.40
C LEU A 78 -3.62 -6.88 -4.72
N LYS A 79 -3.19 -8.14 -4.54
CA LYS A 79 -4.03 -9.31 -4.76
C LYS A 79 -5.27 -9.31 -3.87
N SER A 80 -5.08 -8.94 -2.60
CA SER A 80 -6.18 -8.85 -1.64
C SER A 80 -7.16 -7.72 -2.00
N ILE A 81 -6.67 -6.51 -2.32
CA ILE A 81 -7.53 -5.40 -2.74
C ILE A 81 -8.23 -5.72 -4.05
N TYR A 82 -7.50 -6.21 -5.06
CA TYR A 82 -8.05 -6.52 -6.38
C TYR A 82 -9.19 -7.54 -6.33
N SER A 83 -9.14 -8.47 -5.36
CA SER A 83 -10.21 -9.44 -5.14
C SER A 83 -11.50 -8.82 -4.58
N VAL A 84 -11.41 -7.63 -3.96
CA VAL A 84 -12.55 -6.90 -3.39
C VAL A 84 -13.08 -5.85 -4.35
N CYS A 85 -12.16 -5.07 -4.94
CA CYS A 85 -12.48 -3.99 -5.85
C CYS A 85 -11.30 -3.76 -6.83
N ALA A 86 -11.59 -3.51 -8.09
CA ALA A 86 -10.57 -3.33 -9.14
C ALA A 86 -10.11 -1.85 -9.23
N HIS A 87 -9.75 -1.26 -8.10
CA HIS A 87 -9.23 0.12 -8.02
C HIS A 87 -7.69 0.16 -7.87
N THR A 88 -7.03 -0.95 -8.19
CA THR A 88 -5.56 -1.09 -8.18
C THR A 88 -5.10 -1.71 -9.50
N PRO A 89 -3.82 -1.57 -9.88
CA PRO A 89 -3.24 -2.38 -10.93
C PRO A 89 -3.45 -3.87 -10.66
N ALA A 90 -3.79 -4.64 -11.70
CA ALA A 90 -3.89 -6.09 -11.55
C ALA A 90 -2.51 -6.68 -11.22
N PRO A 91 -2.37 -7.43 -10.10
CA PRO A 91 -1.10 -8.07 -9.75
C PRO A 91 -0.84 -9.25 -10.69
N VAL A 92 0.34 -9.28 -11.30
CA VAL A 92 0.77 -10.35 -12.22
C VAL A 92 1.66 -11.35 -11.53
N GLY A 93 2.67 -10.87 -10.79
CA GLY A 93 3.58 -11.74 -10.06
C GLY A 93 4.64 -10.99 -9.28
N TRP A 94 5.29 -11.71 -8.39
CA TRP A 94 6.49 -11.28 -7.70
C TRP A 94 7.48 -12.43 -7.63
N GLY A 95 8.75 -12.13 -7.42
CA GLY A 95 9.78 -13.16 -7.29
C GLY A 95 11.15 -12.58 -6.98
N ARG A 96 12.15 -13.42 -7.06
CA ARG A 96 13.56 -13.08 -6.79
C ARG A 96 14.44 -13.52 -7.95
N TYR A 97 15.55 -12.82 -8.13
CA TYR A 97 16.65 -13.21 -9.02
C TYR A 97 17.96 -12.63 -8.50
N THR A 98 19.07 -13.20 -8.93
CA THR A 98 20.41 -12.72 -8.63
C THR A 98 21.06 -12.24 -9.93
N GLU A 99 21.63 -11.04 -9.92
CA GLU A 99 22.38 -10.45 -11.02
C GLU A 99 23.63 -9.80 -10.44
N ASP A 100 24.79 -10.06 -11.02
CA ASP A 100 26.09 -9.56 -10.56
C ASP A 100 26.38 -9.78 -9.06
N ASN A 101 25.97 -10.93 -8.52
CA ASN A 101 26.03 -11.31 -7.10
C ASN A 101 25.19 -10.41 -6.17
N ILE A 102 24.24 -9.68 -6.70
CA ILE A 102 23.25 -8.89 -5.94
C ILE A 102 21.89 -9.57 -6.04
N ASP A 103 21.26 -9.80 -4.88
CA ASP A 103 19.91 -10.35 -4.81
C ASP A 103 18.89 -9.24 -5.03
N TYR A 104 18.03 -9.46 -6.02
CA TYR A 104 16.92 -8.58 -6.36
C TYR A 104 15.60 -9.29 -6.12
N SER A 105 14.60 -8.49 -5.77
CA SER A 105 13.19 -8.90 -5.79
C SER A 105 12.43 -8.02 -6.77
N PHE A 106 11.40 -8.57 -7.39
CA PHE A 106 10.57 -7.83 -8.31
C PHE A 106 9.08 -7.97 -8.00
N LEU A 107 8.34 -6.96 -8.38
CA LEU A 107 6.88 -6.92 -8.47
C LEU A 107 6.50 -6.55 -9.91
N LEU A 108 5.67 -7.37 -10.53
CA LEU A 108 5.11 -7.14 -11.86
C LEU A 108 3.60 -6.96 -11.74
N VAL A 109 3.10 -5.84 -12.26
CA VAL A 109 1.68 -5.50 -12.25
C VAL A 109 1.26 -4.95 -13.62
N GLU A 110 -0.04 -4.88 -13.87
CA GLU A 110 -0.58 -4.16 -15.02
C GLU A 110 -0.12 -2.69 -14.98
N PHE A 111 0.21 -2.14 -16.15
CA PHE A 111 0.53 -0.73 -16.26
C PHE A 111 -0.77 0.08 -16.38
N MET A 112 -1.00 0.96 -15.41
CA MET A 112 -2.13 1.87 -15.42
C MET A 112 -1.68 3.26 -15.87
N ALA A 113 -2.28 3.75 -16.95
CA ALA A 113 -2.08 5.13 -17.36
C ALA A 113 -2.92 6.06 -16.44
N ILE A 114 -2.27 7.08 -15.89
CA ILE A 114 -2.87 8.00 -14.92
C ILE A 114 -2.89 9.43 -15.43
N GLN A 115 -3.92 10.16 -15.03
CA GLN A 115 -4.05 11.59 -15.25
C GLN A 115 -3.22 12.37 -14.23
N LYS A 116 -2.82 13.60 -14.58
CA LYS A 116 -2.07 14.48 -13.66
C LYS A 116 -2.91 15.04 -12.52
N GLN A 117 -4.23 14.97 -12.63
CA GLN A 117 -5.13 15.55 -11.62
C GLN A 117 -5.48 14.52 -10.56
N PRO A 118 -5.55 14.93 -9.27
CA PRO A 118 -6.00 14.06 -8.20
C PRO A 118 -7.46 13.62 -8.43
N ALA A 119 -7.82 12.49 -7.87
CA ALA A 119 -9.19 12.01 -7.90
C ALA A 119 -10.12 12.97 -7.11
N TYR A 120 -11.32 13.20 -7.63
CA TYR A 120 -12.33 13.95 -6.91
C TYR A 120 -12.68 13.29 -5.57
N ALA A 121 -12.87 14.12 -4.53
CA ALA A 121 -13.10 13.68 -3.17
C ALA A 121 -14.21 12.60 -3.05
N LYS A 122 -15.36 12.83 -3.67
CA LYS A 122 -16.47 11.87 -3.67
C LYS A 122 -16.10 10.52 -4.30
N ASN A 123 -15.35 10.54 -5.39
CA ASN A 123 -14.98 9.32 -6.11
C ASN A 123 -13.94 8.52 -5.32
N LEU A 124 -12.89 9.19 -4.79
CA LEU A 124 -11.87 8.54 -3.99
C LEU A 124 -12.47 7.97 -2.70
N ALA A 125 -13.29 8.76 -2.00
CA ALA A 125 -13.98 8.31 -0.80
C ALA A 125 -14.89 7.11 -1.06
N ALA A 126 -15.59 7.07 -2.20
CA ALA A 126 -16.42 5.94 -2.58
C ALA A 126 -15.60 4.66 -2.82
N CYS A 127 -14.45 4.77 -3.51
CA CYS A 127 -13.55 3.64 -3.74
C CYS A 127 -12.96 3.10 -2.43
N LEU A 128 -12.52 3.99 -1.52
CA LEU A 128 -11.99 3.58 -0.23
C LEU A 128 -13.08 2.97 0.66
N ALA A 129 -14.28 3.55 0.67
CA ALA A 129 -15.43 3.00 1.39
C ALA A 129 -15.83 1.62 0.83
N GLU A 130 -15.81 1.43 -0.49
CA GLU A 130 -16.06 0.13 -1.12
C GLU A 130 -15.09 -0.93 -0.62
N LEU A 131 -13.79 -0.63 -0.59
CA LEU A 131 -12.77 -1.52 -0.07
C LEU A 131 -13.06 -1.89 1.39
N HIS A 132 -13.29 -0.90 2.26
CA HIS A 132 -13.51 -1.14 3.70
C HIS A 132 -14.80 -1.89 4.00
N LEU A 133 -15.90 -1.56 3.31
CA LEU A 133 -17.20 -2.17 3.56
C LEU A 133 -17.30 -3.60 3.02
N LYS A 134 -16.74 -3.86 1.83
CA LYS A 134 -16.84 -5.16 1.14
C LYS A 134 -15.80 -6.17 1.58
N SER A 135 -14.61 -5.71 2.03
CA SER A 135 -13.56 -6.63 2.46
C SER A 135 -13.95 -7.43 3.69
N GLN A 136 -13.46 -8.67 3.76
CA GLN A 136 -13.67 -9.57 4.90
C GLN A 136 -12.33 -10.19 5.29
N SER A 137 -11.96 -10.08 6.56
CA SER A 137 -10.78 -10.76 7.07
C SER A 137 -10.96 -12.29 6.96
N PRO A 138 -10.00 -13.02 6.39
CA PRO A 138 -10.10 -14.46 6.22
C PRO A 138 -10.13 -15.22 7.55
N THR A 139 -9.68 -14.60 8.63
CA THR A 139 -9.69 -15.16 9.99
C THR A 139 -10.72 -14.50 10.89
N GLY A 140 -11.39 -13.44 10.41
CA GLY A 140 -12.23 -12.58 11.24
C GLY A 140 -11.45 -11.65 12.17
N LYS A 141 -10.11 -11.66 12.12
CA LYS A 141 -9.20 -10.93 13.02
C LYS A 141 -8.47 -9.81 12.32
N PHE A 142 -7.86 -8.93 13.11
CA PHE A 142 -6.90 -7.92 12.65
C PHE A 142 -5.54 -8.55 12.38
N GLY A 143 -4.81 -8.04 11.37
CA GLY A 143 -3.49 -8.55 10.98
C GLY A 143 -3.40 -8.85 9.49
N PHE A 144 -2.33 -9.51 9.09
CA PHE A 144 -2.12 -9.96 7.71
C PHE A 144 -1.32 -11.26 7.71
N HIS A 145 -1.29 -11.96 6.58
CA HIS A 145 -0.60 -13.26 6.45
C HIS A 145 0.88 -13.12 6.08
N VAL A 146 1.33 -11.91 5.74
CA VAL A 146 2.73 -11.57 5.46
C VAL A 146 3.04 -10.19 6.02
N PRO A 147 4.32 -9.88 6.32
CA PRO A 147 4.71 -8.51 6.61
C PRO A 147 4.54 -7.65 5.36
N THR A 148 4.10 -6.42 5.55
CA THR A 148 4.02 -5.39 4.51
C THR A 148 5.02 -4.27 4.83
N CYS A 149 5.26 -3.37 3.88
CA CYS A 149 6.28 -2.35 4.06
C CYS A 149 5.75 -0.97 3.68
N HIS A 150 5.84 -0.05 4.62
CA HIS A 150 5.57 1.37 4.39
C HIS A 150 6.91 2.08 4.19
N THR A 151 7.25 2.43 2.96
CA THR A 151 8.58 2.93 2.56
C THR A 151 9.69 1.91 2.90
N ARG A 152 10.52 2.15 3.93
CA ARG A 152 11.54 1.23 4.45
C ARG A 152 11.16 0.60 5.80
N ASN A 153 9.98 0.89 6.29
CA ASN A 153 9.54 0.39 7.59
C ASN A 153 8.68 -0.86 7.39
N VAL A 154 9.23 -2.01 7.73
CA VAL A 154 8.46 -3.25 7.79
C VAL A 154 7.39 -3.11 8.87
N GLN A 155 6.14 -3.26 8.49
CA GLN A 155 5.01 -3.19 9.41
C GLN A 155 4.90 -4.50 10.21
N ALA A 156 4.69 -4.38 11.51
CA ALA A 156 4.46 -5.53 12.38
C ALA A 156 2.98 -5.93 12.35
N VAL A 157 2.53 -6.45 11.20
CA VAL A 157 1.14 -6.83 10.95
C VAL A 157 0.97 -8.30 10.58
N ASP A 158 2.06 -9.06 10.52
CA ASP A 158 2.14 -10.46 10.11
C ASP A 158 1.75 -11.46 11.22
N PHE A 159 0.77 -11.08 12.02
CA PHE A 159 0.11 -11.92 13.02
C PHE A 159 -1.38 -11.58 13.10
N TRP A 160 -2.17 -12.47 13.68
CA TRP A 160 -3.61 -12.32 13.80
C TRP A 160 -4.04 -12.17 15.26
N THR A 161 -4.84 -11.13 15.55
CA THR A 161 -5.38 -10.84 16.88
C THR A 161 -6.82 -10.35 16.80
N ASP A 162 -7.61 -10.60 17.83
CA ASP A 162 -8.96 -10.07 17.97
C ASP A 162 -9.00 -8.61 18.45
N SER A 163 -7.84 -8.07 18.86
CA SER A 163 -7.73 -6.72 19.41
C SER A 163 -7.07 -5.75 18.42
N TRP A 164 -7.83 -4.75 17.99
CA TRP A 164 -7.26 -3.63 17.21
C TRP A 164 -6.21 -2.86 18.01
N CYS A 165 -6.46 -2.64 19.30
CA CYS A 165 -5.50 -1.97 20.18
C CYS A 165 -4.16 -2.72 20.24
N GLU A 166 -4.18 -4.06 20.28
CA GLU A 166 -2.95 -4.88 20.30
C GLU A 166 -2.18 -4.75 18.99
N LEU A 167 -2.85 -4.94 17.83
CA LEU A 167 -2.20 -4.82 16.52
C LEU A 167 -1.59 -3.43 16.31
N PHE A 168 -2.37 -2.38 16.59
CA PHE A 168 -1.92 -1.00 16.44
C PHE A 168 -0.74 -0.69 17.38
N SER A 169 -0.78 -1.15 18.64
CA SER A 169 0.32 -0.97 19.59
C SER A 169 1.59 -1.65 19.14
N SER A 170 1.51 -2.88 18.63
CA SER A 170 2.65 -3.63 18.09
C SER A 170 3.27 -2.90 16.90
N HIS A 171 2.44 -2.47 15.96
CA HIS A 171 2.89 -1.73 14.79
C HIS A 171 3.55 -0.39 15.16
N LEU A 172 2.90 0.40 16.02
CA LEU A 172 3.42 1.69 16.48
C LEU A 172 4.72 1.52 17.28
N SER A 173 4.80 0.49 18.13
CA SER A 173 6.02 0.17 18.90
C SER A 173 7.21 -0.08 17.97
N ARG A 174 7.00 -0.78 16.85
CA ARG A 174 8.05 -1.02 15.85
C ARG A 174 8.49 0.27 15.18
N ILE A 175 7.56 1.15 14.82
CA ILE A 175 7.88 2.47 14.24
C ILE A 175 8.71 3.31 15.22
N ILE A 176 8.28 3.39 16.50
CA ILE A 176 9.02 4.10 17.56
C ILE A 176 10.43 3.53 17.72
N SER A 177 10.57 2.20 17.71
CA SER A 177 11.87 1.54 17.84
C SER A 177 12.80 1.84 16.67
N HIS A 178 12.27 1.87 15.44
CA HIS A 178 13.04 2.26 14.25
C HIS A 178 13.47 3.72 14.28
N ALA A 179 12.56 4.63 14.66
CA ALA A 179 12.89 6.04 14.80
C ALA A 179 13.98 6.28 15.86
N LYS A 180 13.96 5.51 16.94
CA LYS A 180 14.96 5.56 18.02
C LYS A 180 16.36 5.11 17.59
N ALA A 181 16.48 4.17 16.66
CA ALA A 181 17.77 3.61 16.25
C ALA A 181 18.77 4.67 15.73
N GLY A 182 18.29 5.87 15.37
CA GLY A 182 19.11 7.01 14.93
C GLY A 182 19.40 8.06 16.01
N PHE A 183 18.76 7.98 17.21
CA PHE A 183 18.81 9.08 18.18
C PHE A 183 18.85 8.57 19.62
N ALA A 184 19.82 9.08 20.42
CA ALA A 184 19.80 8.95 21.87
C ALA A 184 19.00 10.12 22.48
N TRP A 185 17.68 9.99 22.52
CA TRP A 185 16.79 11.05 23.03
C TRP A 185 15.85 10.51 24.11
N PRO A 186 16.21 10.69 25.41
CA PRO A 186 15.45 10.13 26.53
C PRO A 186 13.99 10.58 26.60
N GLU A 187 13.69 11.81 26.21
CA GLU A 187 12.31 12.35 26.17
C GLU A 187 11.47 11.61 25.16
N PHE A 188 12.03 11.29 23.99
CA PHE A 188 11.35 10.50 22.96
C PHE A 188 11.00 9.09 23.46
N ASP A 189 11.93 8.46 24.22
CA ASP A 189 11.71 7.16 24.84
C ASP A 189 10.55 7.18 25.85
N ASN A 190 10.54 8.21 26.70
CA ASN A 190 9.49 8.38 27.70
C ASN A 190 8.13 8.65 27.06
N LEU A 191 8.08 9.52 26.04
CA LEU A 191 6.86 9.79 25.27
C LEU A 191 6.36 8.54 24.55
N GLY A 192 7.23 7.78 23.91
CA GLY A 192 6.88 6.53 23.25
C GLY A 192 6.25 5.52 24.22
N LYS A 193 6.84 5.36 25.42
CA LYS A 193 6.28 4.51 26.48
C LYS A 193 4.91 4.99 26.95
N LEU A 194 4.73 6.31 27.14
CA LEU A 194 3.46 6.89 27.58
C LEU A 194 2.39 6.72 26.50
N ILE A 195 2.73 6.96 25.23
CA ILE A 195 1.81 6.76 24.12
C ILE A 195 1.32 5.32 24.07
N LEU A 196 2.24 4.35 24.08
CA LEU A 196 1.89 2.93 24.00
C LEU A 196 1.14 2.42 25.25
N SER A 197 1.48 2.89 26.45
CA SER A 197 0.90 2.35 27.69
C SER A 197 -0.33 3.10 28.19
N LYS A 198 -0.59 4.32 27.72
CA LYS A 198 -1.70 5.15 28.18
C LYS A 198 -2.59 5.66 27.05
N VAL A 199 -1.99 6.32 26.04
CA VAL A 199 -2.78 7.00 25.00
C VAL A 199 -3.46 6.00 24.09
N VAL A 200 -2.71 5.04 23.54
CA VAL A 200 -3.26 4.04 22.61
C VAL A 200 -4.37 3.21 23.27
N PRO A 201 -4.18 2.63 24.47
CA PRO A 201 -5.27 1.92 25.14
C PRO A 201 -6.48 2.80 25.45
N ALA A 202 -6.27 4.04 25.92
CA ALA A 202 -7.37 4.95 26.23
C ALA A 202 -8.23 5.30 25.00
N LEU A 203 -7.64 5.37 23.81
CA LEU A 203 -8.35 5.69 22.57
C LEU A 203 -8.93 4.47 21.87
N LEU A 204 -8.24 3.33 21.88
CA LEU A 204 -8.61 2.19 21.04
C LEU A 204 -9.36 1.08 21.78
N LEU A 205 -9.14 0.84 23.08
CA LEU A 205 -9.89 -0.16 23.82
C LEU A 205 -11.40 0.12 23.86
N PRO A 206 -11.86 1.39 24.04
CA PRO A 206 -13.29 1.68 24.05
C PRO A 206 -14.04 1.28 22.78
N LEU A 207 -13.36 1.16 21.64
CA LEU A 207 -13.96 0.72 20.38
C LEU A 207 -14.41 -0.75 20.40
N GLN A 208 -13.86 -1.56 21.32
CA GLN A 208 -14.11 -3.00 21.43
C GLN A 208 -14.52 -3.45 22.84
N THR A 209 -14.98 -2.52 23.68
CA THR A 209 -15.47 -2.79 25.05
C THR A 209 -16.94 -2.43 25.19
N ASP A 210 -17.56 -2.83 26.28
CA ASP A 210 -18.94 -2.52 26.63
C ASP A 210 -19.96 -2.91 25.54
N GLY A 211 -19.74 -4.07 24.91
CA GLY A 211 -20.59 -4.59 23.84
C GLY A 211 -20.35 -3.97 22.45
N ARG A 212 -19.39 -3.05 22.33
CA ARG A 212 -18.99 -2.49 21.04
C ARG A 212 -18.02 -3.41 20.31
N SER A 213 -18.07 -3.37 18.99
CA SER A 213 -17.14 -4.09 18.11
C SER A 213 -16.82 -3.26 16.88
N ILE A 214 -15.65 -3.43 16.36
CA ILE A 214 -15.23 -2.90 15.06
C ILE A 214 -14.88 -4.06 14.13
N LYS A 215 -15.28 -3.94 12.87
CA LYS A 215 -15.02 -4.96 11.86
C LYS A 215 -13.57 -4.82 11.35
N PRO A 216 -12.75 -5.89 11.36
CA PRO A 216 -11.49 -5.90 10.63
C PRO A 216 -11.78 -5.76 9.13
N CYS A 217 -11.35 -4.67 8.52
CA CYS A 217 -11.45 -4.44 7.08
C CYS A 217 -10.08 -4.30 6.45
N LEU A 218 -9.96 -4.63 5.17
CA LEU A 218 -8.71 -4.46 4.42
C LEU A 218 -8.48 -2.97 4.19
N VAL A 219 -7.37 -2.43 4.68
CA VAL A 219 -6.95 -1.04 4.45
C VAL A 219 -5.92 -0.97 3.33
N HIS A 220 -5.79 0.19 2.70
CA HIS A 220 -4.69 0.50 1.78
C HIS A 220 -3.34 0.44 2.51
N GLY A 221 -3.29 0.96 3.74
CA GLY A 221 -2.13 0.96 4.63
C GLY A 221 -1.19 2.14 4.46
N ASP A 222 -1.26 2.87 3.34
CA ASP A 222 -0.53 4.12 3.06
C ASP A 222 -1.32 5.03 2.12
N CYS A 223 -2.58 5.32 2.45
CA CYS A 223 -3.50 6.09 1.62
C CYS A 223 -3.22 7.61 1.74
N TRP A 224 -2.53 8.16 0.76
CA TRP A 224 -2.27 9.60 0.63
C TRP A 224 -2.23 9.99 -0.86
N ASP A 225 -2.15 11.30 -1.16
CA ASP A 225 -2.20 11.82 -2.54
C ASP A 225 -1.07 11.30 -3.45
N GLY A 226 0.09 10.90 -2.90
CA GLY A 226 1.17 10.30 -3.67
C GLY A 226 0.91 8.84 -4.08
N ASN A 227 -0.02 8.16 -3.42
CA ASN A 227 -0.36 6.76 -3.66
C ASN A 227 -1.78 6.60 -4.24
N THR A 228 -2.38 7.71 -4.70
CA THR A 228 -3.69 7.74 -5.34
C THR A 228 -3.62 8.52 -6.64
N ALA A 229 -4.40 8.14 -7.64
CA ALA A 229 -4.50 8.86 -8.90
C ALA A 229 -5.88 8.71 -9.53
N THR A 230 -6.10 9.42 -10.61
CA THR A 230 -7.22 9.19 -11.53
C THR A 230 -6.69 8.45 -12.75
N GLY A 231 -7.28 7.31 -13.09
CA GLY A 231 -7.01 6.60 -14.32
C GLY A 231 -7.48 7.39 -15.56
N GLU A 232 -7.01 7.02 -16.75
CA GLU A 232 -7.47 7.65 -18.00
C GLU A 232 -8.98 7.50 -18.22
N ASP A 233 -9.59 6.48 -17.65
CA ASP A 233 -11.04 6.23 -17.66
C ASP A 233 -11.82 7.06 -16.62
N GLY A 234 -11.13 7.91 -15.85
CA GLY A 234 -11.71 8.78 -14.81
C GLY A 234 -11.95 8.09 -13.47
N ARG A 235 -11.62 6.80 -13.32
CA ARG A 235 -11.77 6.08 -12.05
C ARG A 235 -10.58 6.36 -11.10
N PRO A 236 -10.82 6.48 -9.80
CA PRO A 236 -9.73 6.53 -8.83
C PRO A 236 -8.96 5.22 -8.80
N LEU A 237 -7.65 5.33 -8.60
CA LEU A 237 -6.73 4.21 -8.51
C LEU A 237 -5.89 4.34 -7.24
N PHE A 238 -5.58 3.19 -6.63
CA PHE A 238 -4.65 3.02 -5.53
C PHE A 238 -3.41 2.26 -6.01
N PHE A 239 -2.23 2.65 -5.54
CA PHE A 239 -0.96 1.96 -5.80
C PHE A 239 0.00 2.14 -4.60
N ASP A 240 1.15 1.45 -4.61
CA ASP A 240 2.10 1.41 -3.49
C ASP A 240 1.40 1.05 -2.16
N VAL A 241 0.60 0.00 -2.20
CA VAL A 241 -0.23 -0.46 -1.08
C VAL A 241 0.58 -1.26 -0.07
N ALA A 242 0.28 -1.07 1.22
CA ALA A 242 0.90 -1.78 2.33
C ALA A 242 -0.19 -2.34 3.26
N SER A 243 -1.07 -3.18 2.69
CA SER A 243 -2.35 -3.57 3.27
C SER A 243 -2.23 -4.52 4.44
N PHE A 244 -3.24 -4.46 5.30
CA PHE A 244 -3.55 -5.42 6.34
C PHE A 244 -5.00 -5.24 6.78
N TYR A 245 -5.53 -6.17 7.56
CA TYR A 245 -6.87 -6.02 8.13
C TYR A 245 -6.80 -5.21 9.41
N ALA A 246 -7.43 -4.04 9.39
CA ALA A 246 -7.37 -2.98 10.39
C ALA A 246 -8.74 -2.39 10.70
N HIS A 247 -8.80 -1.41 11.59
CA HIS A 247 -9.90 -0.48 11.69
C HIS A 247 -9.89 0.48 10.48
N ASN A 248 -11.02 0.69 9.84
CA ASN A 248 -11.14 1.48 8.61
C ASN A 248 -10.56 2.90 8.71
N GLU A 249 -10.66 3.54 9.86
CA GLU A 249 -10.16 4.91 10.05
C GLU A 249 -8.62 5.02 10.04
N TYR A 250 -7.91 3.88 10.04
CA TYR A 250 -6.45 3.86 9.87
C TYR A 250 -6.00 4.57 8.59
N ASP A 251 -6.68 4.32 7.47
CA ASP A 251 -6.34 4.95 6.19
C ASP A 251 -6.58 6.47 6.16
N LEU A 252 -7.44 6.99 7.03
CA LEU A 252 -7.71 8.42 7.13
C LEU A 252 -6.61 9.18 7.90
N GLY A 253 -5.66 8.47 8.51
CA GLY A 253 -4.57 9.08 9.28
C GLY A 253 -3.74 10.06 8.47
N ASN A 254 -3.35 9.69 7.25
CA ASN A 254 -2.60 10.55 6.33
C ASN A 254 -3.41 11.77 5.86
N TRP A 255 -4.74 11.68 5.80
CA TRP A 255 -5.62 12.78 5.40
C TRP A 255 -5.69 13.91 6.44
N ARG A 256 -5.14 13.70 7.63
CA ARG A 256 -5.05 14.74 8.68
C ARG A 256 -3.78 15.60 8.57
N ALA A 257 -2.83 15.21 7.74
CA ALA A 257 -1.58 15.93 7.59
C ALA A 257 -1.71 17.03 6.52
N SER A 258 -1.60 18.29 6.93
CA SER A 258 -1.83 19.49 6.09
C SER A 258 -0.93 19.57 4.85
N ARG A 259 0.15 18.79 4.79
CA ARG A 259 1.02 18.68 3.61
C ARG A 259 0.42 17.88 2.46
N HIS A 260 -0.64 17.11 2.71
CA HIS A 260 -1.29 16.26 1.72
C HIS A 260 -2.51 16.95 1.12
N ALA A 261 -2.72 16.80 -0.18
CA ALA A 261 -3.91 17.30 -0.85
C ALA A 261 -5.20 16.68 -0.30
N LEU A 262 -5.13 15.42 0.16
CA LEU A 262 -6.25 14.72 0.79
C LEU A 262 -6.62 15.26 2.18
N SER A 263 -5.90 16.26 2.71
CA SER A 263 -6.25 16.92 3.97
C SER A 263 -7.42 17.93 3.83
N ASP A 264 -7.87 18.22 2.62
CA ASP A 264 -9.12 18.95 2.41
C ASP A 264 -10.29 18.17 3.03
N SER A 265 -11.10 18.84 3.85
CA SER A 265 -12.23 18.23 4.57
C SER A 265 -13.23 17.54 3.64
N ALA A 266 -13.32 17.97 2.38
CA ALA A 266 -14.20 17.37 1.39
C ALA A 266 -13.97 15.85 1.22
N TYR A 267 -12.73 15.36 1.37
CA TYR A 267 -12.42 13.93 1.31
C TYR A 267 -12.95 13.18 2.54
N THR A 268 -12.64 13.69 3.73
CA THR A 268 -13.09 13.08 4.99
C THR A 268 -14.61 13.14 5.13
N ASP A 269 -15.24 14.25 4.75
CA ASP A 269 -16.69 14.41 4.82
C ASP A 269 -17.41 13.47 3.85
N ALA A 270 -16.87 13.34 2.62
CA ALA A 270 -17.39 12.40 1.64
C ALA A 270 -17.26 10.93 2.12
N TYR A 271 -16.15 10.57 2.79
CA TYR A 271 -15.96 9.23 3.35
C TYR A 271 -16.93 8.97 4.51
N LYS A 272 -17.05 9.89 5.47
CA LYS A 272 -17.97 9.78 6.63
C LYS A 272 -19.44 9.66 6.22
N ALA A 273 -19.81 10.24 5.09
CA ALA A 273 -21.15 10.09 4.55
C ALA A 273 -21.46 8.64 4.08
N LEU A 274 -20.43 7.83 3.81
CA LEU A 274 -20.56 6.44 3.35
C LEU A 274 -20.27 5.42 4.43
N VAL A 275 -19.34 5.73 5.33
CA VAL A 275 -18.91 4.85 6.42
C VAL A 275 -19.05 5.62 7.73
N PRO A 276 -20.02 5.22 8.59
CA PRO A 276 -20.23 5.88 9.87
C PRO A 276 -18.98 5.85 10.75
N VAL A 277 -18.80 6.93 11.52
CA VAL A 277 -17.74 7.02 12.53
C VAL A 277 -17.96 5.94 13.59
N SER A 278 -16.88 5.32 14.04
CA SER A 278 -16.95 4.29 15.08
C SER A 278 -17.25 4.89 16.46
N GLU A 279 -18.09 4.22 17.23
CA GLU A 279 -18.45 4.61 18.59
C GLU A 279 -17.47 4.02 19.64
N PRO A 280 -17.13 4.73 20.71
CA PRO A 280 -17.56 6.08 20.98
C PRO A 280 -16.78 7.08 20.11
N GLU A 281 -17.50 8.03 19.51
CA GLU A 281 -16.85 9.16 18.87
C GLU A 281 -16.04 9.89 19.95
N SER A 282 -14.71 10.03 19.72
CA SER A 282 -13.88 10.82 20.63
C SER A 282 -14.44 12.24 20.66
N SER A 283 -15.06 12.63 21.77
CA SER A 283 -15.54 13.98 21.96
C SER A 283 -14.43 14.96 21.61
N LYS A 284 -14.71 15.90 20.72
CA LYS A 284 -13.83 16.99 20.40
C LYS A 284 -13.57 17.78 21.68
N THR A 285 -12.43 17.51 22.32
CA THR A 285 -11.83 18.38 23.33
C THR A 285 -10.76 19.23 22.70
#